data_7c38d4032cf4b877c470fbc9d7f098b5
#
_entry.id   7c38d4032cf4b877c470fbc9d7f098b5
#
_cell.length_a   1.000
_cell.length_b   1.000
_cell.length_c   1.000
_cell.angle_alpha   90.00
_cell.angle_beta   90.00
_cell.angle_gamma   90.00
#
_symmetry.space_group_name_H-M   'P 1'
#
loop_
_entity.id
_entity.type
_entity.pdbx_description
1 polymer ?
#
loop_
_entity_poly.entity_id
_entity_poly.type
_entity_poly.pdbx_seq_one_letter_code
_entity_poly.pdbx_strand_id
1 'polypeptide(L)'
;LLNSVNPFRVEGQKTIVLELLDQLDWQVPDWIVLPAGNLGNTAAFGKALVEARAAGLIDRLPRVAAVQAAGAAPFAAAFAEGFTTRRTVKADTIATAIKIGAPASWDRGVKTIRDTNGFVTSVTDAEILEAKAVIDAAGVGCEPASAASVAGVRQLRERGVIGPEQSVVAVLTGNLLKDPEILIRYHRDTSPPPSRANPPIEIDASLAALERILGSL
;
A
#
# COMPACT_ATOMS: atom_id res chain seq x y z
N LEU A 1 16.61 10.00 15.95
CA LEU A 1 15.90 8.81 15.48
C LEU A 1 14.74 9.24 14.57
N LEU A 2 14.78 8.88 13.28
CA LEU A 2 13.82 9.36 12.29
C LEU A 2 12.79 8.29 11.84
N ASN A 3 12.83 7.10 12.45
CA ASN A 3 11.99 5.98 12.00
C ASN A 3 10.73 5.80 12.86
N SER A 4 9.98 4.74 12.60
CA SER A 4 8.65 4.37 13.13
C SER A 4 8.49 4.39 14.66
N VAL A 5 9.57 4.46 15.40
CA VAL A 5 9.60 4.63 16.86
C VAL A 5 9.52 6.11 17.31
N ASN A 6 9.70 7.06 16.38
CA ASN A 6 9.66 8.48 16.69
C ASN A 6 8.18 8.94 16.78
N PRO A 7 7.72 9.45 17.93
CA PRO A 7 6.34 9.88 18.09
C PRO A 7 5.96 11.04 17.15
N PHE A 8 6.88 11.97 16.89
CA PHE A 8 6.65 13.09 15.96
C PHE A 8 6.39 12.62 14.52
N ARG A 9 7.01 11.50 14.12
CA ARG A 9 6.74 10.90 12.81
C ARG A 9 5.30 10.38 12.72
N VAL A 10 4.82 9.71 13.77
CA VAL A 10 3.43 9.22 13.81
C VAL A 10 2.46 10.40 13.76
N GLU A 11 2.73 11.48 14.50
CA GLU A 11 1.92 12.71 14.46
C GLU A 11 1.92 13.34 13.07
N GLY A 12 3.07 13.44 12.41
CA GLY A 12 3.15 13.96 11.05
C GLY A 12 2.42 13.08 10.02
N GLN A 13 2.52 11.76 10.13
CA GLN A 13 1.83 10.83 9.22
C GLN A 13 0.30 10.82 9.38
N LYS A 14 -0.26 11.29 10.49
CA LYS A 14 -1.71 11.48 10.67
C LYS A 14 -2.30 12.44 9.63
N THR A 15 -1.53 13.42 9.18
CA THR A 15 -1.99 14.41 8.20
C THR A 15 -2.46 13.77 6.90
N ILE A 16 -1.92 12.61 6.51
CA ILE A 16 -2.38 11.84 5.32
C ILE A 16 -3.87 11.54 5.43
N VAL A 17 -4.32 11.09 6.61
CA VAL A 17 -5.74 10.73 6.82
C VAL A 17 -6.62 11.97 6.88
N LEU A 18 -6.15 13.03 7.53
CA LEU A 18 -6.91 14.27 7.62
C LEU A 18 -7.08 14.91 6.24
N GLU A 19 -6.03 14.96 5.44
CA GLU A 19 -6.08 15.43 4.06
C GLU A 19 -6.98 14.56 3.17
N LEU A 20 -6.90 13.22 3.33
CA LEU A 20 -7.78 12.28 2.64
C LEU A 20 -9.26 12.55 2.97
N LEU A 21 -9.58 12.73 4.24
CA LEU A 21 -10.95 13.00 4.69
C LEU A 21 -11.44 14.37 4.21
N ASP A 22 -10.58 15.39 4.25
CA ASP A 22 -10.87 16.72 3.72
C ASP A 22 -11.18 16.68 2.21
N GLN A 23 -10.35 15.99 1.43
CA GLN A 23 -10.56 15.79 -0.01
C GLN A 23 -11.81 14.98 -0.36
N LEU A 24 -12.34 14.21 0.59
CA LEU A 24 -13.61 13.48 0.48
C LEU A 24 -14.78 14.24 1.11
N ASP A 25 -14.65 15.55 1.34
CA ASP A 25 -15.68 16.35 2.02
C ASP A 25 -16.14 15.71 3.34
N TRP A 26 -15.21 15.14 4.08
CA TRP A 26 -15.41 14.40 5.34
C TRP A 26 -16.33 13.16 5.22
N GLN A 27 -16.60 12.72 4.02
CA GLN A 27 -17.31 11.47 3.78
C GLN A 27 -16.38 10.28 4.02
N VAL A 28 -16.67 9.51 5.06
CA VAL A 28 -15.83 8.38 5.46
C VAL A 28 -15.97 7.23 4.46
N PRO A 29 -14.88 6.78 3.80
CA PRO A 29 -14.93 5.60 2.95
C PRO A 29 -15.19 4.34 3.80
N ASP A 30 -15.63 3.24 3.18
CA ASP A 30 -15.82 1.99 3.90
C ASP A 30 -14.49 1.36 4.27
N TRP A 31 -13.50 1.50 3.38
CA TRP A 31 -12.18 0.93 3.57
C TRP A 31 -11.06 1.91 3.23
N ILE A 32 -10.00 1.86 4.06
CA ILE A 32 -8.69 2.41 3.72
C ILE A 32 -7.70 1.25 3.70
N VAL A 33 -7.09 0.99 2.55
CA VAL A 33 -6.17 -0.12 2.32
C VAL A 33 -4.77 0.42 2.09
N LEU A 34 -3.80 -0.04 2.87
CA LEU A 34 -2.43 0.49 2.82
C LEU A 34 -1.37 -0.61 2.89
N PRO A 35 -0.19 -0.38 2.28
CA PRO A 35 0.93 -1.30 2.38
C PRO A 35 1.50 -1.29 3.80
N ALA A 36 1.91 -2.46 4.29
CA ALA A 36 2.30 -2.66 5.67
C ALA A 36 3.69 -3.32 5.82
N GLY A 37 4.70 -2.52 6.13
CA GLY A 37 6.03 -2.98 6.54
C GLY A 37 6.21 -2.85 8.05
N ASN A 38 6.78 -1.73 8.50
CA ASN A 38 6.99 -1.40 9.92
C ASN A 38 5.70 -1.06 10.68
N LEU A 39 4.54 -1.02 10.01
CA LEU A 39 3.24 -0.64 10.57
C LEU A 39 3.17 0.83 11.06
N GLY A 40 4.10 1.69 10.66
CA GLY A 40 4.11 3.10 11.05
C GLY A 40 2.89 3.85 10.50
N ASN A 41 2.60 3.71 9.21
CA ASN A 41 1.39 4.30 8.59
C ASN A 41 0.12 3.68 9.18
N THR A 42 0.07 2.36 9.37
CA THR A 42 -1.08 1.70 10.01
C THR A 42 -1.37 2.29 11.39
N ALA A 43 -0.33 2.50 12.21
CA ALA A 43 -0.45 3.11 13.52
C ALA A 43 -0.91 4.58 13.46
N ALA A 44 -0.34 5.36 12.54
CA ALA A 44 -0.68 6.77 12.36
C ALA A 44 -2.12 6.94 11.87
N PHE A 45 -2.56 6.10 10.94
CA PHE A 45 -3.92 6.12 10.39
C PHE A 45 -4.94 5.79 11.47
N GLY A 46 -4.72 4.71 12.24
CA GLY A 46 -5.60 4.37 13.35
C GLY A 46 -5.71 5.48 14.39
N LYS A 47 -4.58 6.11 14.73
CA LYS A 47 -4.55 7.26 15.65
C LYS A 47 -5.35 8.44 15.10
N ALA A 48 -5.10 8.82 13.84
CA ALA A 48 -5.81 9.94 13.19
C ALA A 48 -7.33 9.72 13.15
N LEU A 49 -7.77 8.53 12.77
CA LEU A 49 -9.19 8.17 12.68
C LEU A 49 -9.89 8.24 14.03
N VAL A 50 -9.27 7.70 15.09
CA VAL A 50 -9.82 7.76 16.45
C VAL A 50 -9.90 9.19 16.95
N GLU A 51 -8.88 10.02 16.70
CA GLU A 51 -8.87 11.43 17.08
C GLU A 51 -9.90 12.24 16.28
N ALA A 52 -10.02 12.04 14.97
CA ALA A 52 -11.02 12.71 14.14
C ALA A 52 -12.45 12.39 14.60
N ARG A 53 -12.72 11.13 14.97
CA ARG A 53 -14.01 10.74 15.53
C ARG A 53 -14.25 11.37 16.89
N ALA A 54 -13.25 11.38 17.77
CA ALA A 54 -13.37 12.00 19.09
C ALA A 54 -13.58 13.52 19.01
N ALA A 55 -13.03 14.17 17.98
CA ALA A 55 -13.25 15.59 17.69
C ALA A 55 -14.59 15.88 16.99
N GLY A 56 -15.39 14.87 16.66
CA GLY A 56 -16.68 15.03 15.97
C GLY A 56 -16.55 15.38 14.48
N LEU A 57 -15.37 15.21 13.87
CA LEU A 57 -15.14 15.46 12.45
C LEU A 57 -15.70 14.34 11.57
N ILE A 58 -15.79 13.12 12.09
CA ILE A 58 -16.40 11.96 11.44
C ILE A 58 -17.30 11.22 12.44
N ASP A 59 -18.34 10.59 11.95
CA ASP A 59 -19.35 9.85 12.76
C ASP A 59 -18.99 8.36 12.92
N ARG A 60 -18.25 7.78 11.97
CA ARG A 60 -17.83 6.38 11.98
C ARG A 60 -16.35 6.22 11.64
N LEU A 61 -15.79 5.06 11.95
CA LEU A 61 -14.44 4.70 11.49
C LEU A 61 -14.53 3.86 10.21
N PRO A 62 -13.68 4.13 9.20
CA PRO A 62 -13.49 3.20 8.09
C PRO A 62 -12.80 1.94 8.58
N ARG A 63 -12.99 0.82 7.91
CA ARG A 63 -12.18 -0.37 8.14
C ARG A 63 -10.79 -0.17 7.54
N VAL A 64 -9.75 -0.46 8.31
CA VAL A 64 -8.36 -0.36 7.83
C VAL A 64 -7.86 -1.75 7.43
N ALA A 65 -7.38 -1.88 6.19
CA ALA A 65 -6.73 -3.11 5.75
C ALA A 65 -5.21 -2.89 5.59
N ALA A 66 -4.42 -3.69 6.30
CA ALA A 66 -2.97 -3.70 6.21
C ALA A 66 -2.52 -4.84 5.29
N VAL A 67 -1.80 -4.50 4.20
CA VAL A 67 -1.38 -5.48 3.19
C VAL A 67 0.14 -5.64 3.24
N GLN A 68 0.60 -6.86 3.52
CA GLN A 68 2.02 -7.23 3.50
C GLN A 68 2.39 -7.96 2.21
N ALA A 69 3.67 -7.96 1.85
CA ALA A 69 4.18 -8.90 0.87
C ALA A 69 4.29 -10.30 1.49
N ALA A 70 3.91 -11.36 0.77
CA ALA A 70 3.85 -12.72 1.29
C ALA A 70 5.20 -13.22 1.84
N GLY A 71 6.32 -12.81 1.22
CA GLY A 71 7.67 -13.10 1.72
C GLY A 71 8.10 -12.28 2.95
N ALA A 72 7.24 -11.36 3.45
CA ALA A 72 7.50 -10.52 4.62
C ALA A 72 6.19 -10.25 5.39
N ALA A 73 5.45 -11.30 5.76
CA ALA A 73 4.08 -11.23 6.26
C ALA A 73 3.87 -11.70 7.72
N PRO A 74 4.72 -11.32 8.70
CA PRO A 74 4.54 -11.79 10.07
C PRO A 74 3.25 -11.26 10.73
N PHE A 75 2.78 -10.08 10.33
CA PHE A 75 1.59 -9.47 10.89
C PHE A 75 0.30 -10.13 10.35
N ALA A 76 0.30 -10.52 9.07
CA ALA A 76 -0.81 -11.27 8.47
C ALA A 76 -0.91 -12.69 9.07
N ALA A 77 0.22 -13.34 9.30
CA ALA A 77 0.24 -14.64 9.97
C ALA A 77 -0.32 -14.56 11.40
N ALA A 78 0.08 -13.54 12.17
CA ALA A 78 -0.44 -13.33 13.52
C ALA A 78 -1.94 -12.93 13.54
N PHE A 79 -2.40 -12.19 12.54
CA PHE A 79 -3.82 -11.84 12.40
C PHE A 79 -4.70 -13.09 12.23
N ALA A 80 -4.26 -14.04 11.41
CA ALA A 80 -4.96 -15.31 11.21
C ALA A 80 -5.12 -16.13 12.53
N GLU A 81 -4.25 -15.87 13.52
CA GLU A 81 -4.26 -16.48 14.84
C GLU A 81 -4.84 -15.54 15.92
N GLY A 82 -5.54 -14.47 15.54
CA GLY A 82 -6.15 -13.51 16.47
C GLY A 82 -5.13 -12.65 17.23
N PHE A 83 -3.91 -12.52 16.71
CA PHE A 83 -2.80 -11.80 17.36
C PHE A 83 -2.39 -12.38 18.73
N THR A 84 -2.49 -13.69 18.89
CA THR A 84 -2.09 -14.38 20.14
C THR A 84 -0.57 -14.34 20.34
N THR A 85 0.20 -14.32 19.25
CA THR A 85 1.67 -14.36 19.29
C THR A 85 2.24 -13.33 18.33
N ARG A 86 3.25 -12.56 18.78
CA ARG A 86 4.05 -11.72 17.91
C ARG A 86 5.02 -12.58 17.12
N ARG A 87 4.95 -12.49 15.80
CA ARG A 87 5.80 -13.27 14.89
C ARG A 87 6.90 -12.41 14.27
N THR A 88 8.01 -13.05 13.94
CA THR A 88 9.10 -12.49 13.13
C THR A 88 9.45 -13.47 12.01
N VAL A 89 9.87 -12.96 10.85
CA VAL A 89 10.27 -13.77 9.70
C VAL A 89 11.55 -13.19 9.07
N LYS A 90 12.28 -14.03 8.34
CA LYS A 90 13.31 -13.52 7.42
C LYS A 90 12.57 -12.95 6.20
N ALA A 91 12.61 -11.64 6.04
CA ALA A 91 11.89 -10.97 4.95
C ALA A 91 12.57 -11.19 3.61
N ASP A 92 11.79 -11.60 2.61
CA ASP A 92 12.23 -11.71 1.23
C ASP A 92 11.10 -11.35 0.26
N THR A 93 11.23 -10.20 -0.42
CA THR A 93 10.26 -9.66 -1.39
C THR A 93 10.92 -8.60 -2.26
N ILE A 94 10.40 -8.39 -3.44
CA ILE A 94 10.79 -7.28 -4.33
C ILE A 94 10.31 -5.91 -3.84
N ALA A 95 9.29 -5.88 -2.99
CA ALA A 95 8.70 -4.66 -2.44
C ALA A 95 9.58 -4.13 -1.28
N THR A 96 10.69 -3.46 -1.63
CA THR A 96 11.77 -3.08 -0.72
C THR A 96 11.29 -2.30 0.50
N ALA A 97 10.35 -1.36 0.34
CA ALA A 97 9.85 -0.51 1.43
C ALA A 97 8.99 -1.26 2.46
N ILE A 98 8.47 -2.45 2.12
CA ILE A 98 7.75 -3.34 3.05
C ILE A 98 8.48 -4.66 3.31
N LYS A 99 9.75 -4.79 2.91
CA LYS A 99 10.62 -5.93 3.21
C LYS A 99 11.03 -5.95 4.68
N ILE A 100 10.06 -6.10 5.57
CA ILE A 100 10.22 -5.99 7.02
C ILE A 100 9.74 -7.28 7.70
N GLY A 101 10.69 -7.99 8.33
CA GLY A 101 10.40 -9.24 9.04
C GLY A 101 10.03 -9.09 10.51
N ALA A 102 10.28 -7.91 11.10
CA ALA A 102 10.01 -7.59 12.51
C ALA A 102 9.45 -6.17 12.62
N PRO A 103 8.14 -5.95 12.39
CA PRO A 103 7.53 -4.64 12.42
C PRO A 103 7.70 -3.91 13.76
N ALA A 104 8.22 -2.67 13.73
CA ALA A 104 8.51 -1.89 14.93
C ALA A 104 7.23 -1.37 15.63
N SER A 105 6.21 -0.98 14.85
CA SER A 105 4.95 -0.43 15.40
C SER A 105 3.87 -1.50 15.61
N TRP A 106 4.27 -2.72 15.99
CA TRP A 106 3.40 -3.89 16.11
C TRP A 106 2.15 -3.64 16.95
N ASP A 107 2.30 -3.26 18.21
CA ASP A 107 1.18 -3.13 19.15
C ASP A 107 0.20 -2.03 18.72
N ARG A 108 0.71 -0.94 18.16
CA ARG A 108 -0.11 0.13 17.58
C ARG A 108 -0.87 -0.34 16.34
N GLY A 109 -0.21 -1.17 15.49
CA GLY A 109 -0.86 -1.80 14.35
C GLY A 109 -2.01 -2.71 14.78
N VAL A 110 -1.79 -3.58 15.77
CA VAL A 110 -2.84 -4.45 16.34
C VAL A 110 -4.00 -3.62 16.87
N LYS A 111 -3.70 -2.53 17.62
CA LYS A 111 -4.72 -1.61 18.12
C LYS A 111 -5.53 -1.02 16.97
N THR A 112 -4.90 -0.54 15.91
CA THR A 112 -5.59 0.02 14.74
C THR A 112 -6.54 -1.01 14.11
N ILE A 113 -6.08 -2.24 13.86
CA ILE A 113 -6.90 -3.28 13.25
C ILE A 113 -8.11 -3.62 14.12
N ARG A 114 -7.93 -3.68 15.44
CA ARG A 114 -9.03 -3.93 16.40
C ARG A 114 -10.03 -2.78 16.46
N ASP A 115 -9.55 -1.55 16.61
CA ASP A 115 -10.40 -0.35 16.75
C ASP A 115 -11.25 -0.10 15.49
N THR A 116 -10.73 -0.44 14.30
CA THR A 116 -11.39 -0.21 13.01
C THR A 116 -12.15 -1.42 12.48
N ASN A 117 -12.25 -2.52 13.24
CA ASN A 117 -12.73 -3.81 12.73
C ASN A 117 -12.04 -4.17 11.41
N GLY A 118 -10.74 -3.90 11.36
CA GLY A 118 -9.91 -3.95 10.15
C GLY A 118 -9.56 -5.36 9.71
N PHE A 119 -8.70 -5.44 8.71
CA PHE A 119 -8.24 -6.71 8.15
C PHE A 119 -6.74 -6.70 7.90
N VAL A 120 -6.11 -7.87 7.93
CA VAL A 120 -4.70 -8.01 7.51
C VAL A 120 -4.62 -9.13 6.50
N THR A 121 -3.92 -8.88 5.42
CA THR A 121 -3.67 -9.88 4.39
C THR A 121 -2.24 -9.78 3.86
N SER A 122 -1.84 -10.73 3.04
CA SER A 122 -0.60 -10.69 2.28
C SER A 122 -0.85 -11.03 0.83
N VAL A 123 -0.05 -10.42 -0.04
CA VAL A 123 -0.07 -10.62 -1.49
C VAL A 123 1.31 -11.05 -1.97
N THR A 124 1.37 -11.85 -3.02
CA THR A 124 2.60 -12.31 -3.62
C THR A 124 3.30 -11.19 -4.41
N ASP A 125 4.60 -11.35 -4.67
CA ASP A 125 5.35 -10.42 -5.52
C ASP A 125 4.76 -10.36 -6.95
N ALA A 126 4.21 -11.46 -7.46
CA ALA A 126 3.53 -11.48 -8.75
C ALA A 126 2.25 -10.62 -8.74
N GLU A 127 1.41 -10.74 -7.72
CA GLU A 127 0.20 -9.91 -7.55
C GLU A 127 0.55 -8.43 -7.40
N ILE A 128 1.65 -8.11 -6.70
CA ILE A 128 2.17 -6.75 -6.56
C ILE A 128 2.56 -6.18 -7.92
N LEU A 129 3.30 -6.94 -8.73
CA LEU A 129 3.76 -6.49 -10.06
C LEU A 129 2.60 -6.33 -11.05
N GLU A 130 1.62 -7.23 -11.02
CA GLU A 130 0.40 -7.09 -11.84
C GLU A 130 -0.40 -5.84 -11.46
N ALA A 131 -0.60 -5.59 -10.15
CA ALA A 131 -1.27 -4.40 -9.68
C ALA A 131 -0.51 -3.12 -10.06
N LYS A 132 0.84 -3.16 -9.93
CA LYS A 132 1.70 -2.06 -10.36
C LYS A 132 1.53 -1.75 -11.84
N ALA A 133 1.52 -2.76 -12.71
CA ALA A 133 1.33 -2.55 -14.14
C ALA A 133 -0.03 -1.90 -14.47
N VAL A 134 -1.08 -2.20 -13.72
CA VAL A 134 -2.39 -1.53 -13.85
C VAL A 134 -2.31 -0.07 -13.42
N ILE A 135 -1.67 0.22 -12.29
CA ILE A 135 -1.52 1.58 -11.75
C ILE A 135 -0.69 2.44 -12.71
N ASP A 136 0.42 1.89 -13.23
CA ASP A 136 1.30 2.58 -14.15
C ASP A 136 0.60 2.88 -15.49
N ALA A 137 -0.17 1.92 -16.02
CA ALA A 137 -0.98 2.10 -17.22
C ALA A 137 -2.08 3.16 -17.07
N ALA A 138 -2.55 3.40 -15.84
CA ALA A 138 -3.48 4.49 -15.53
C ALA A 138 -2.81 5.86 -15.43
N GLY A 139 -1.49 5.96 -15.63
CA GLY A 139 -0.72 7.20 -15.58
C GLY A 139 -0.42 7.71 -14.17
N VAL A 140 -0.71 6.92 -13.13
CA VAL A 140 -0.46 7.33 -11.73
C VAL A 140 0.98 7.05 -11.32
N GLY A 141 1.45 5.82 -11.54
CA GLY A 141 2.80 5.36 -11.21
C GLY A 141 3.11 5.30 -9.72
N CYS A 142 3.70 4.20 -9.26
CA CYS A 142 4.12 4.05 -7.85
C CYS A 142 5.27 3.06 -7.70
N GLU A 143 5.91 3.03 -6.51
CA GLU A 143 6.85 1.97 -6.14
C GLU A 143 6.13 0.62 -5.97
N PRO A 144 6.83 -0.54 -6.08
CA PRO A 144 6.21 -1.86 -5.91
C PRO A 144 5.50 -2.05 -4.57
N ALA A 145 6.08 -1.55 -3.48
CA ALA A 145 5.46 -1.63 -2.16
C ALA A 145 4.08 -0.97 -2.08
N SER A 146 3.90 0.15 -2.78
CA SER A 146 2.61 0.86 -2.86
C SER A 146 1.55 0.05 -3.58
N ALA A 147 1.92 -0.66 -4.64
CA ALA A 147 1.01 -1.50 -5.41
C ALA A 147 0.41 -2.65 -4.60
N ALA A 148 1.04 -3.03 -3.48
CA ALA A 148 0.49 -4.03 -2.57
C ALA A 148 -0.90 -3.64 -2.05
N SER A 149 -1.20 -2.35 -1.87
CA SER A 149 -2.54 -1.89 -1.46
C SER A 149 -3.60 -2.25 -2.49
N VAL A 150 -3.34 -2.00 -3.77
CA VAL A 150 -4.28 -2.33 -4.88
C VAL A 150 -4.39 -3.84 -5.09
N ALA A 151 -3.28 -4.58 -5.01
CA ALA A 151 -3.29 -6.04 -5.02
C ALA A 151 -4.15 -6.60 -3.87
N GLY A 152 -4.01 -6.02 -2.67
CA GLY A 152 -4.81 -6.36 -1.51
C GLY A 152 -6.30 -6.06 -1.69
N VAL A 153 -6.66 -4.91 -2.27
CA VAL A 153 -8.06 -4.59 -2.62
C VAL A 153 -8.63 -5.67 -3.55
N ARG A 154 -7.93 -6.01 -4.62
CA ARG A 154 -8.35 -7.05 -5.56
C ARG A 154 -8.59 -8.38 -4.83
N GLN A 155 -7.62 -8.86 -4.07
CA GLN A 155 -7.72 -10.10 -3.32
C GLN A 155 -8.90 -10.09 -2.32
N LEU A 156 -9.09 -8.99 -1.59
CA LEU A 156 -10.18 -8.87 -0.60
C LEU A 156 -11.56 -8.79 -1.28
N ARG A 157 -11.65 -8.22 -2.48
CA ARG A 157 -12.86 -8.24 -3.31
C ARG A 157 -13.19 -9.65 -3.79
N GLU A 158 -12.21 -10.37 -4.32
CA GLU A 158 -12.35 -11.75 -4.80
C GLU A 158 -12.77 -12.70 -3.66
N ARG A 159 -12.31 -12.43 -2.43
CA ARG A 159 -12.70 -13.18 -1.22
C ARG A 159 -14.01 -12.75 -0.59
N GLY A 160 -14.68 -11.75 -1.13
CA GLY A 160 -15.95 -11.21 -0.58
C GLY A 160 -15.79 -10.47 0.76
N VAL A 161 -14.57 -10.13 1.18
CA VAL A 161 -14.30 -9.34 2.39
C VAL A 161 -14.66 -7.87 2.18
N ILE A 162 -14.38 -7.36 0.98
CA ILE A 162 -14.82 -6.04 0.51
C ILE A 162 -16.00 -6.27 -0.43
N GLY A 163 -17.17 -5.76 -0.07
CA GLY A 163 -18.40 -5.88 -0.86
C GLY A 163 -18.39 -5.03 -2.13
N PRO A 164 -19.20 -5.36 -3.17
CA PRO A 164 -19.20 -4.68 -4.45
C PRO A 164 -19.52 -3.18 -4.37
N GLU A 165 -20.40 -2.79 -3.47
CA GLU A 165 -20.85 -1.40 -3.31
C GLU A 165 -20.02 -0.58 -2.31
N GLN A 166 -19.03 -1.19 -1.68
CA GLN A 166 -18.21 -0.51 -0.68
C GLN A 166 -17.17 0.39 -1.34
N SER A 167 -17.07 1.61 -0.82
CA SER A 167 -16.04 2.58 -1.20
C SER A 167 -14.69 2.23 -0.61
N VAL A 168 -13.63 2.32 -1.42
CA VAL A 168 -12.28 1.92 -1.03
C VAL A 168 -11.27 2.99 -1.43
N VAL A 169 -10.44 3.41 -0.48
CA VAL A 169 -9.25 4.19 -0.75
C VAL A 169 -8.02 3.29 -0.63
N ALA A 170 -7.32 3.07 -1.73
CA ALA A 170 -6.03 2.36 -1.76
C ALA A 170 -4.88 3.37 -1.71
N VAL A 171 -4.07 3.32 -0.67
CA VAL A 171 -3.00 4.30 -0.45
C VAL A 171 -1.75 3.92 -1.24
N LEU A 172 -1.31 4.81 -2.13
CA LEU A 172 -0.05 4.70 -2.86
C LEU A 172 0.98 5.62 -2.20
N THR A 173 2.03 5.06 -1.62
CA THR A 173 2.95 5.77 -0.72
C THR A 173 4.21 6.30 -1.38
N GLY A 174 4.82 5.55 -2.29
CA GLY A 174 6.11 5.91 -2.88
C GLY A 174 6.04 6.14 -4.39
N ASN A 175 6.98 6.95 -4.87
CA ASN A 175 7.06 7.36 -6.27
C ASN A 175 7.54 6.21 -7.17
N LEU A 176 7.13 6.25 -8.45
CA LEU A 176 7.52 5.34 -9.53
C LEU A 176 9.03 5.14 -9.67
N LEU A 177 9.81 6.21 -9.49
CA LEU A 177 11.25 6.20 -9.71
C LEU A 177 12.05 5.58 -8.55
N LYS A 178 11.40 5.08 -7.51
CA LYS A 178 12.09 4.55 -6.34
C LYS A 178 12.77 3.20 -6.59
N ASP A 179 12.16 2.31 -7.36
CA ASP A 179 12.71 1.00 -7.71
C ASP A 179 12.61 0.76 -9.24
N PRO A 180 13.28 1.56 -10.10
CA PRO A 180 13.08 1.54 -11.55
C PRO A 180 13.52 0.22 -12.19
N GLU A 181 14.52 -0.47 -11.63
CA GLU A 181 15.02 -1.74 -12.17
C GLU A 181 13.97 -2.86 -12.12
N ILE A 182 13.09 -2.84 -11.10
CA ILE A 182 12.01 -3.81 -10.99
C ILE A 182 10.99 -3.61 -12.12
N LEU A 183 10.68 -2.36 -12.45
CA LEU A 183 9.80 -2.01 -13.56
C LEU A 183 10.37 -2.47 -14.89
N ILE A 184 11.63 -2.15 -15.16
CA ILE A 184 12.32 -2.57 -16.40
C ILE A 184 12.29 -4.09 -16.53
N ARG A 185 12.67 -4.81 -15.47
CA ARG A 185 12.70 -6.28 -15.47
C ARG A 185 11.32 -6.88 -15.73
N TYR A 186 10.26 -6.35 -15.12
CA TYR A 186 8.90 -6.84 -15.32
C TYR A 186 8.43 -6.64 -16.77
N HIS A 187 8.62 -5.46 -17.32
CA HIS A 187 8.06 -5.10 -18.61
C HIS A 187 8.90 -5.55 -19.81
N ARG A 188 10.23 -5.72 -19.64
CA ARG A 188 11.16 -6.04 -20.74
C ARG A 188 11.85 -7.38 -20.60
N ASP A 189 12.31 -7.72 -19.39
CA ASP A 189 13.28 -8.80 -19.21
C ASP A 189 12.64 -10.11 -18.70
N THR A 190 11.30 -10.16 -18.50
CA THR A 190 10.57 -11.36 -18.09
C THR A 190 10.17 -12.21 -19.32
N SER A 191 10.45 -13.51 -19.26
CA SER A 191 10.09 -14.45 -20.35
C SER A 191 9.29 -15.64 -19.80
N PRO A 192 8.10 -15.97 -20.33
CA PRO A 192 7.38 -15.18 -21.34
C PRO A 192 6.97 -13.80 -20.79
N PRO A 193 6.75 -12.80 -21.67
CA PRO A 193 6.36 -11.46 -21.20
C PRO A 193 5.01 -11.52 -20.49
N PRO A 194 4.85 -10.78 -19.38
CA PRO A 194 3.57 -10.69 -18.68
C PRO A 194 2.47 -10.16 -19.59
N SER A 195 1.23 -10.55 -19.33
CA SER A 195 0.07 -10.11 -20.12
C SER A 195 -0.14 -8.58 -20.14
N ARG A 196 0.43 -7.88 -19.15
CA ARG A 196 0.42 -6.42 -19.03
C ARG A 196 1.77 -5.78 -19.28
N ALA A 197 2.66 -6.48 -20.01
CA ALA A 197 3.94 -5.90 -20.35
C ALA A 197 3.77 -4.65 -21.23
N ASN A 198 4.46 -3.59 -20.84
CA ASN A 198 4.58 -2.34 -21.60
C ASN A 198 6.05 -1.91 -21.54
N PRO A 199 6.90 -2.43 -22.44
CA PRO A 199 8.34 -2.19 -22.37
C PRO A 199 8.68 -0.70 -22.45
N PRO A 200 9.54 -0.18 -21.57
CA PRO A 200 10.01 1.19 -21.66
C PRO A 200 10.80 1.43 -22.93
N ILE A 201 10.59 2.59 -23.53
CA ILE A 201 11.29 3.02 -24.76
C ILE A 201 12.48 3.86 -24.34
N GLU A 202 13.68 3.45 -24.74
CA GLU A 202 14.90 4.23 -24.54
C GLU A 202 15.01 5.29 -25.63
N ILE A 203 15.22 6.54 -25.24
CA ILE A 203 15.41 7.67 -26.14
C ILE A 203 16.58 8.53 -25.70
N ASP A 204 17.17 9.28 -26.64
CA ASP A 204 18.12 10.33 -26.29
C ASP A 204 17.46 11.40 -25.42
N ALA A 205 18.21 11.96 -24.49
CA ALA A 205 17.74 13.03 -23.62
C ALA A 205 17.62 14.37 -24.37
N SER A 206 16.72 14.42 -25.36
CA SER A 206 16.46 15.62 -26.17
C SER A 206 14.98 15.82 -26.43
N LEU A 207 14.55 17.08 -26.55
CA LEU A 207 13.16 17.43 -26.86
C LEU A 207 12.71 16.80 -28.18
N ALA A 208 13.57 16.86 -29.22
CA ALA A 208 13.25 16.28 -30.53
C ALA A 208 13.05 14.75 -30.51
N ALA A 209 13.78 14.03 -29.66
CA ALA A 209 13.57 12.61 -29.48
C ALA A 209 12.24 12.31 -28.78
N LEU A 210 11.90 13.12 -27.78
CA LEU A 210 10.62 13.00 -27.06
C LEU A 210 9.43 13.29 -27.99
N GLU A 211 9.45 14.41 -28.73
CA GLU A 211 8.39 14.78 -29.67
C GLU A 211 8.17 13.72 -30.74
N ARG A 212 9.25 13.13 -31.27
CA ARG A 212 9.17 12.04 -32.25
C ARG A 212 8.43 10.82 -31.73
N ILE A 213 8.74 10.39 -30.51
CA ILE A 213 8.07 9.24 -29.88
C ILE A 213 6.61 9.54 -29.58
N LEU A 214 6.30 10.70 -28.99
CA LEU A 214 4.92 11.11 -28.70
C LEU A 214 4.06 11.24 -29.97
N GLY A 215 4.66 11.67 -31.09
CA GLY A 215 3.96 11.76 -32.37
C GLY A 215 3.74 10.41 -33.06
N SER A 216 4.34 9.30 -32.54
CA SER A 216 4.21 7.93 -33.07
C SER A 216 3.28 7.04 -32.20
N LEU A 217 2.86 7.50 -31.06
CA LEU A 217 1.92 6.84 -30.16
C LEU A 217 0.46 7.19 -30.54
#